data_f8d5ecb7e7982a3dd225ec10676732f8
#
_entry.id   f8d5ecb7e7982a3dd225ec10676732f8
#
_cell.length_a   1.000
_cell.length_b   1.000
_cell.length_c   1.000
_cell.angle_alpha   90.00
_cell.angle_beta   90.00
_cell.angle_gamma   90.00
#
_symmetry.space_group_name_H-M   'P 1'
#
loop_
_entity.id
_entity.type
_entity.pdbx_description
1 polymer ?
#
loop_
_entity_poly.entity_id
_entity_poly.type
_entity_poly.pdbx_seq_one_letter_code
_entity_poly.pdbx_strand_id
1 'polypeptide(L)'
;MARTTDERLDCLMEQLEKGTQNIFESGRYAEYLAVMSKFHHYSFRNTILIFLQNPNASHVAGFHAWKKDFGRSVKAGEHGIQILAPCPKRKWMDHDKIDPATGLPVKDENGNTMQERTIITIPRYRVVTVFDVSQTEGKELPSLGVAELYGDVPNYQCIYDRLAAFSPVPVSIEPIA
;
A
#
# COMPACT_ATOMS: atom_id res chain seq x y z
N MET A 1 -7.53 -25.35 16.86
CA MET A 1 -8.74 -24.54 16.57
C MET A 1 -8.38 -23.48 15.53
N ALA A 2 -9.19 -23.27 14.50
CA ALA A 2 -8.96 -22.18 13.53
C ALA A 2 -9.27 -20.84 14.21
N ARG A 3 -8.33 -19.89 14.14
CA ARG A 3 -8.52 -18.53 14.67
C ARG A 3 -9.69 -17.84 13.96
N THR A 4 -10.49 -17.09 14.69
CA THR A 4 -11.57 -16.25 14.13
C THR A 4 -10.97 -15.14 13.27
N THR A 5 -11.79 -14.49 12.44
CA THR A 5 -11.33 -13.38 11.59
C THR A 5 -10.82 -12.21 12.43
N ASP A 6 -11.45 -11.93 13.56
CA ASP A 6 -11.08 -10.83 14.46
C ASP A 6 -9.76 -11.17 15.21
N GLU A 7 -9.58 -12.39 15.69
CA GLU A 7 -8.32 -12.83 16.30
C GLU A 7 -7.13 -12.77 15.33
N ARG A 8 -7.37 -13.04 14.04
CA ARG A 8 -6.32 -12.90 13.01
C ARG A 8 -5.95 -11.44 12.77
N LEU A 9 -6.93 -10.56 12.77
CA LEU A 9 -6.73 -9.13 12.62
C LEU A 9 -5.94 -8.57 13.80
N ASP A 10 -6.32 -8.91 15.02
CA ASP A 10 -5.65 -8.45 16.23
C ASP A 10 -4.20 -8.94 16.30
N CYS A 11 -3.95 -10.20 15.96
CA CYS A 11 -2.60 -10.75 15.87
C CYS A 11 -1.74 -10.02 14.84
N LEU A 12 -2.31 -9.67 13.67
CA LEU A 12 -1.59 -8.96 12.62
C LEU A 12 -1.31 -7.51 13.01
N MET A 13 -2.22 -6.87 13.72
CA MET A 13 -2.02 -5.51 14.25
C MET A 13 -0.93 -5.48 15.31
N GLU A 14 -0.88 -6.47 16.20
CA GLU A 14 0.19 -6.60 17.19
C GLU A 14 1.56 -6.84 16.53
N GLN A 15 1.62 -7.67 15.48
CA GLN A 15 2.83 -7.86 14.69
C GLN A 15 3.29 -6.56 14.00
N LEU A 16 2.35 -5.78 13.47
CA LEU A 16 2.63 -4.51 12.84
C LEU A 16 3.22 -3.51 13.84
N GLU A 17 2.64 -3.40 15.03
CA GLU A 17 3.09 -2.47 16.08
C GLU A 17 4.49 -2.82 16.56
N LYS A 18 4.71 -4.07 16.99
CA LYS A 18 6.02 -4.56 17.43
C LYS A 18 7.07 -4.50 16.33
N GLY A 19 6.69 -4.87 15.10
CA GLY A 19 7.59 -4.85 13.96
C GLY A 19 7.99 -3.45 13.54
N THR A 20 7.09 -2.49 13.61
CA THR A 20 7.38 -1.08 13.33
C THR A 20 8.43 -0.56 14.31
N GLN A 21 8.24 -0.78 15.60
CA GLN A 21 9.21 -0.38 16.62
C GLN A 21 10.58 -1.04 16.37
N ASN A 22 10.61 -2.34 16.10
CA ASN A 22 11.84 -3.08 15.83
C ASN A 22 12.61 -2.54 14.61
N ILE A 23 11.94 -2.15 13.52
CA ILE A 23 12.58 -1.59 12.33
C ILE A 23 13.39 -0.33 12.67
N PHE A 24 12.83 0.55 13.50
CA PHE A 24 13.50 1.80 13.90
C PHE A 24 14.63 1.57 14.92
N GLU A 25 14.45 0.65 15.86
CA GLU A 25 15.42 0.39 16.92
C GLU A 25 16.61 -0.48 16.46
N SER A 26 16.38 -1.40 15.51
CA SER A 26 17.41 -2.36 15.07
C SER A 26 18.31 -1.89 13.93
N GLY A 27 18.13 -0.67 13.44
CA GLY A 27 18.90 -0.14 12.31
C GLY A 27 18.49 -0.73 10.94
N ARG A 28 17.42 -1.53 10.87
CA ARG A 28 16.90 -2.13 9.63
C ARG A 28 16.08 -1.17 8.76
N TYR A 29 16.10 0.10 9.09
CA TYR A 29 15.31 1.12 8.37
C TYR A 29 15.72 1.24 6.90
N ALA A 30 17.02 1.13 6.58
CA ALA A 30 17.49 1.16 5.20
C ALA A 30 16.98 -0.04 4.38
N GLU A 31 16.96 -1.24 4.97
CA GLU A 31 16.38 -2.44 4.33
C GLU A 31 14.87 -2.26 4.07
N TYR A 32 14.16 -1.70 5.05
CA TYR A 32 12.74 -1.39 4.90
C TYR A 32 12.49 -0.39 3.76
N LEU A 33 13.29 0.68 3.65
CA LEU A 33 13.16 1.66 2.55
C LEU A 33 13.39 1.01 1.18
N ALA A 34 14.36 0.10 1.07
CA ALA A 34 14.61 -0.64 -0.16
C ALA A 34 13.43 -1.54 -0.57
N VAL A 35 12.72 -2.11 0.40
CA VAL A 35 11.48 -2.85 0.13
C VAL A 35 10.34 -1.89 -0.20
N MET A 36 10.17 -0.81 0.56
CA MET A 36 9.13 0.18 0.35
C MET A 36 9.17 0.77 -1.07
N SER A 37 10.36 1.00 -1.63
CA SER A 37 10.52 1.53 -2.99
C SER A 37 9.92 0.61 -4.08
N LYS A 38 9.81 -0.69 -3.82
CA LYS A 38 9.21 -1.67 -4.74
C LYS A 38 7.68 -1.72 -4.65
N PHE A 39 7.12 -1.28 -3.53
CA PHE A 39 5.69 -1.45 -3.18
C PHE A 39 4.92 -0.13 -3.09
N HIS A 40 5.18 0.81 -4.00
CA HIS A 40 4.56 2.14 -4.02
C HIS A 40 3.01 2.13 -4.14
N HIS A 41 2.40 1.04 -4.58
CA HIS A 41 0.94 0.87 -4.63
C HIS A 41 0.34 0.36 -3.32
N TYR A 42 1.17 -0.03 -2.35
CA TYR A 42 0.71 -0.52 -1.06
C TYR A 42 0.74 0.57 -0.01
N SER A 43 -0.18 0.49 0.96
CA SER A 43 -0.14 1.41 2.10
C SER A 43 1.10 1.15 2.97
N PHE A 44 1.55 2.18 3.69
CA PHE A 44 2.67 2.10 4.63
C PHE A 44 2.55 0.87 5.57
N ARG A 45 1.37 0.63 6.14
CA ARG A 45 1.13 -0.54 7.01
C ARG A 45 1.35 -1.86 6.29
N ASN A 46 0.85 -1.98 5.07
CA ASN A 46 1.03 -3.20 4.28
C ASN A 46 2.47 -3.40 3.83
N THR A 47 3.20 -2.33 3.54
CA THR A 47 4.63 -2.43 3.19
C THR A 47 5.44 -2.95 4.37
N ILE A 48 5.15 -2.49 5.59
CA ILE A 48 5.77 -3.04 6.80
C ILE A 48 5.40 -4.52 6.98
N LEU A 49 4.14 -4.89 6.84
CA LEU A 49 3.70 -6.29 6.97
C LEU A 49 4.37 -7.20 5.94
N ILE A 50 4.54 -6.75 4.71
CA ILE A 50 5.28 -7.47 3.67
C ILE A 50 6.74 -7.65 4.09
N PHE A 51 7.40 -6.56 4.49
CA PHE A 51 8.80 -6.59 4.91
C PHE A 51 9.05 -7.52 6.10
N LEU A 52 8.19 -7.49 7.10
CA LEU A 52 8.33 -8.34 8.29
C LEU A 52 8.18 -9.85 7.98
N GLN A 53 7.32 -10.19 7.02
CA GLN A 53 7.04 -11.59 6.68
C GLN A 53 7.93 -12.11 5.55
N ASN A 54 8.33 -11.25 4.62
CA ASN A 54 9.25 -11.58 3.53
C ASN A 54 10.10 -10.36 3.13
N PRO A 55 11.27 -10.16 3.74
CA PRO A 55 12.15 -9.03 3.42
C PRO A 55 12.66 -9.01 1.97
N ASN A 56 12.65 -10.17 1.30
CA ASN A 56 13.12 -10.32 -0.08
C ASN A 56 12.00 -10.19 -1.11
N ALA A 57 10.77 -9.90 -0.68
CA ALA A 57 9.65 -9.76 -1.60
C ALA A 57 9.94 -8.67 -2.65
N SER A 58 9.49 -8.93 -3.88
CA SER A 58 9.66 -8.02 -5.02
C SER A 58 8.34 -7.64 -5.67
N HIS A 59 7.45 -8.59 -5.89
CA HIS A 59 6.14 -8.40 -6.48
C HIS A 59 5.13 -9.30 -5.79
N VAL A 60 4.13 -8.73 -5.16
CA VAL A 60 3.11 -9.49 -4.46
C VAL A 60 1.72 -9.29 -5.08
N ALA A 61 0.98 -10.38 -5.18
CA ALA A 61 -0.41 -10.36 -5.64
C ALA A 61 -1.23 -11.46 -4.97
N GLY A 62 -2.56 -11.32 -5.02
CA GLY A 62 -3.47 -12.35 -4.52
C GLY A 62 -3.42 -13.62 -5.36
N PHE A 63 -3.78 -14.75 -4.75
CA PHE A 63 -3.77 -16.07 -5.40
C PHE A 63 -4.48 -16.08 -6.77
N HIS A 64 -5.67 -15.52 -6.84
CA HIS A 64 -6.44 -15.48 -8.09
C HIS A 64 -5.87 -14.47 -9.11
N ALA A 65 -5.27 -13.37 -8.64
CA ALA A 65 -4.65 -12.39 -9.52
C ALA A 65 -3.43 -12.99 -10.23
N TRP A 66 -2.60 -13.77 -9.53
CA TRP A 66 -1.48 -14.48 -10.15
C TRP A 66 -1.92 -15.32 -11.34
N LYS A 67 -3.04 -16.05 -11.20
CA LYS A 67 -3.55 -16.91 -12.27
C LYS A 67 -4.22 -16.12 -13.40
N LYS A 68 -5.06 -15.16 -13.05
CA LYS A 68 -5.91 -14.43 -14.00
C LYS A 68 -5.14 -13.38 -14.78
N ASP A 69 -4.34 -12.58 -14.07
CA ASP A 69 -3.75 -11.35 -14.64
C ASP A 69 -2.31 -11.59 -15.12
N PHE A 70 -1.57 -12.51 -14.46
CA PHE A 70 -0.17 -12.79 -14.75
C PHE A 70 0.08 -14.15 -15.41
N GLY A 71 -0.92 -15.03 -15.50
CA GLY A 71 -0.77 -16.37 -16.06
C GLY A 71 0.20 -17.25 -15.26
N ARG A 72 0.29 -17.01 -13.95
CA ARG A 72 1.17 -17.73 -13.01
C ARG A 72 0.34 -18.45 -11.96
N SER A 73 0.87 -19.53 -11.40
CA SER A 73 0.26 -20.29 -10.32
C SER A 73 1.13 -20.26 -9.07
N VAL A 74 0.51 -20.15 -7.92
CA VAL A 74 1.23 -20.29 -6.64
C VAL A 74 1.63 -21.75 -6.47
N LYS A 75 2.88 -21.98 -6.10
CA LYS A 75 3.44 -23.31 -5.86
C LYS A 75 2.74 -23.99 -4.68
N ALA A 76 2.61 -25.31 -4.73
CA ALA A 76 2.01 -26.06 -3.64
C ALA A 76 2.86 -25.97 -2.36
N GLY A 77 2.20 -25.81 -1.20
CA GLY A 77 2.88 -25.72 0.09
C GLY A 77 3.40 -24.32 0.48
N GLU A 78 3.27 -23.32 -0.38
CA GLU A 78 3.72 -21.98 -0.09
C GLU A 78 2.85 -21.29 0.99
N HIS A 79 3.52 -20.59 1.88
CA HIS A 79 2.87 -19.75 2.90
C HIS A 79 2.81 -18.31 2.43
N GLY A 80 1.59 -17.79 2.25
CA GLY A 80 1.42 -16.42 1.77
C GLY A 80 1.62 -15.37 2.86
N ILE A 81 1.87 -14.15 2.41
CA ILE A 81 2.04 -12.96 3.22
C ILE A 81 0.67 -12.40 3.59
N GLN A 82 0.43 -12.12 4.86
CA GLN A 82 -0.82 -11.54 5.34
C GLN A 82 -0.76 -10.02 5.35
N ILE A 83 -1.75 -9.39 4.72
CA ILE A 83 -1.88 -7.94 4.65
C ILE A 83 -3.30 -7.49 4.98
N LEU A 84 -3.49 -6.19 5.17
CA LEU A 84 -4.77 -5.56 5.49
C LEU A 84 -5.45 -5.07 4.22
N ALA A 85 -6.63 -5.60 3.91
CA ALA A 85 -7.47 -5.09 2.82
C ALA A 85 -8.66 -4.30 3.38
N PRO A 86 -9.00 -3.14 2.80
CA PRO A 86 -10.17 -2.38 3.20
C PRO A 86 -11.44 -3.19 2.89
N CYS A 87 -12.37 -3.20 3.87
CA CYS A 87 -13.66 -3.89 3.77
C CYS A 87 -14.74 -2.98 4.40
N PRO A 88 -15.00 -1.79 3.84
CA PRO A 88 -15.91 -0.82 4.43
C PRO A 88 -17.32 -1.38 4.52
N LYS A 89 -17.98 -1.17 5.67
CA LYS A 89 -19.36 -1.56 5.89
C LYS A 89 -20.27 -0.35 5.81
N ARG A 90 -21.24 -0.41 4.93
CA ARG A 90 -22.31 0.61 4.88
C ARG A 90 -23.39 0.25 5.90
N LYS A 91 -23.80 1.24 6.69
CA LYS A 91 -24.87 1.10 7.69
C LYS A 91 -25.79 2.33 7.60
N TRP A 92 -27.08 2.09 7.65
CA TRP A 92 -28.05 3.16 7.89
C TRP A 92 -27.91 3.65 9.31
N MET A 93 -27.89 4.96 9.48
CA MET A 93 -27.86 5.62 10.79
C MET A 93 -28.86 6.76 10.80
N ASP A 94 -29.68 6.78 11.84
CA ASP A 94 -30.58 7.86 12.08
C ASP A 94 -29.84 8.93 12.89
N HIS A 95 -29.86 10.17 12.43
CA HIS A 95 -29.27 11.32 13.08
C HIS A 95 -30.21 12.52 12.99
N ASP A 96 -29.99 13.49 13.84
CA ASP A 96 -30.76 14.72 13.84
C ASP A 96 -30.62 15.43 12.49
N LYS A 97 -31.74 15.80 11.90
CA LYS A 97 -31.75 16.60 10.67
C LYS A 97 -31.29 18.01 11.01
N ILE A 98 -30.19 18.44 10.41
CA ILE A 98 -29.60 19.76 10.63
C ILE A 98 -29.97 20.67 9.47
N ASP A 99 -30.44 21.87 9.78
CA ASP A 99 -30.67 22.93 8.81
C ASP A 99 -29.31 23.48 8.34
N PRO A 100 -28.98 23.37 7.02
CA PRO A 100 -27.70 23.80 6.50
C PRO A 100 -27.44 25.30 6.59
N ALA A 101 -28.50 26.12 6.73
CA ALA A 101 -28.37 27.57 6.84
C ALA A 101 -28.06 28.04 8.27
N THR A 102 -28.62 27.35 9.27
CA THR A 102 -28.50 27.76 10.68
C THR A 102 -27.57 26.86 11.49
N GLY A 103 -27.29 25.64 11.00
CA GLY A 103 -26.52 24.63 11.72
C GLY A 103 -27.25 24.03 12.93
N LEU A 104 -28.54 24.31 13.09
CA LEU A 104 -29.35 23.85 14.21
C LEU A 104 -30.25 22.67 13.80
N PRO A 105 -30.63 21.80 14.78
CA PRO A 105 -31.58 20.73 14.52
C PRO A 105 -32.95 21.24 14.07
N VAL A 106 -33.49 20.69 13.01
CA VAL A 106 -34.83 20.98 12.51
C VAL A 106 -35.85 20.34 13.47
N LYS A 107 -36.85 21.12 13.90
CA LYS A 107 -37.92 20.63 14.76
C LYS A 107 -39.22 20.50 14.00
N ASP A 108 -40.05 19.54 14.40
CA ASP A 108 -41.42 19.37 13.92
C ASP A 108 -42.38 20.39 14.58
N GLU A 109 -43.64 20.39 14.17
CA GLU A 109 -44.70 21.24 14.70
C GLU A 109 -44.93 21.05 16.21
N ASN A 110 -44.50 19.93 16.77
CA ASN A 110 -44.63 19.56 18.19
C ASN A 110 -43.36 19.89 18.99
N GLY A 111 -42.34 20.45 18.36
CA GLY A 111 -41.06 20.81 18.97
C GLY A 111 -40.05 19.67 19.10
N ASN A 112 -40.33 18.48 18.56
CA ASN A 112 -39.40 17.35 18.55
C ASN A 112 -38.39 17.47 17.42
N THR A 113 -37.17 17.05 17.66
CA THR A 113 -36.12 17.01 16.63
C THR A 113 -36.46 15.99 15.53
N MET A 114 -36.51 16.48 14.29
CA MET A 114 -36.68 15.61 13.13
C MET A 114 -35.43 14.74 12.93
N GLN A 115 -35.65 13.46 12.67
CA GLN A 115 -34.58 12.50 12.35
C GLN A 115 -34.46 12.32 10.83
N GLU A 116 -33.21 12.24 10.36
CA GLU A 116 -32.90 11.92 8.98
C GLU A 116 -32.09 10.64 8.94
N ARG A 117 -32.39 9.78 7.95
CA ARG A 117 -31.69 8.51 7.79
C ARG A 117 -30.69 8.59 6.67
N THR A 118 -29.41 8.45 7.02
CA THR A 118 -28.29 8.49 6.06
C THR A 118 -27.49 7.20 6.06
N ILE A 119 -26.83 6.93 4.94
CA ILE A 119 -25.88 5.81 4.86
C ILE A 119 -24.51 6.32 5.31
N ILE A 120 -24.04 5.82 6.43
CA ILE A 120 -22.65 6.01 6.85
C ILE A 120 -21.79 4.84 6.41
N THR A 121 -20.53 5.15 6.05
CA THR A 121 -19.54 4.13 5.71
C THR A 121 -18.58 3.98 6.89
N ILE A 122 -18.63 2.83 7.54
CA ILE A 122 -17.74 2.48 8.64
C ILE A 122 -16.50 1.82 8.06
N PRO A 123 -15.30 2.40 8.21
CA PRO A 123 -14.06 1.78 7.76
C PRO A 123 -13.81 0.49 8.53
N ARG A 124 -13.61 -0.59 7.79
CA ARG A 124 -13.23 -1.89 8.34
C ARG A 124 -12.14 -2.49 7.48
N TYR A 125 -11.31 -3.35 8.09
CA TYR A 125 -10.26 -4.09 7.42
C TYR A 125 -10.44 -5.58 7.63
N ARG A 126 -9.95 -6.35 6.69
CA ARG A 126 -9.85 -7.81 6.80
C ARG A 126 -8.44 -8.25 6.44
N VAL A 127 -8.00 -9.35 7.03
CA VAL A 127 -6.74 -10.00 6.64
C VAL A 127 -6.96 -10.71 5.31
N VAL A 128 -6.07 -10.43 4.34
CA VAL A 128 -6.00 -11.16 3.07
C VAL A 128 -4.59 -11.69 2.87
N THR A 129 -4.50 -12.78 2.12
CA THR A 129 -3.23 -13.43 1.82
C THR A 129 -2.80 -13.09 0.40
N VAL A 130 -1.55 -12.65 0.26
CA VAL A 130 -0.87 -12.41 -1.01
C VAL A 130 0.38 -13.27 -1.09
N PHE A 131 0.90 -13.48 -2.29
CA PHE A 131 2.08 -14.29 -2.54
C PHE A 131 3.09 -13.49 -3.35
N ASP A 132 4.37 -13.64 -3.04
CA ASP A 132 5.44 -13.04 -3.82
C ASP A 132 5.68 -13.82 -5.12
N VAL A 133 6.23 -13.17 -6.13
CA VAL A 133 6.56 -13.79 -7.42
C VAL A 133 7.45 -15.02 -7.26
N SER A 134 8.39 -15.05 -6.32
CA SER A 134 9.26 -16.18 -6.02
C SER A 134 8.50 -17.43 -5.58
N GLN A 135 7.30 -17.25 -5.02
CA GLN A 135 6.38 -18.30 -4.59
C GLN A 135 5.49 -18.80 -5.74
N THR A 136 5.69 -18.31 -6.95
CA THR A 136 4.85 -18.64 -8.10
C THR A 136 5.66 -19.24 -9.24
N GLU A 137 4.98 -19.96 -10.12
CA GLU A 137 5.53 -20.53 -11.35
C GLU A 137 4.62 -20.20 -12.55
N GLY A 138 5.17 -20.15 -13.75
CA GLY A 138 4.42 -19.86 -14.98
C GLY A 138 5.14 -18.85 -15.87
N LYS A 139 4.40 -17.97 -16.54
CA LYS A 139 4.96 -17.00 -17.48
C LYS A 139 5.91 -16.03 -16.77
N GLU A 140 6.95 -15.63 -17.48
CA GLU A 140 7.80 -14.53 -17.01
C GLU A 140 6.99 -13.24 -16.89
N LEU A 141 7.28 -12.46 -15.85
CA LEU A 141 6.66 -11.13 -15.71
C LEU A 141 7.23 -10.23 -16.80
N PRO A 142 6.39 -9.34 -17.38
CA PRO A 142 6.90 -8.32 -18.27
C PRO A 142 7.96 -7.52 -17.54
N SER A 143 9.21 -7.64 -17.94
CA SER A 143 10.22 -6.69 -17.52
C SER A 143 9.94 -5.39 -18.27
N LEU A 144 9.82 -4.28 -17.57
CA LEU A 144 10.06 -2.99 -18.17
C LEU A 144 11.53 -3.05 -18.59
N GLY A 145 11.77 -3.46 -19.81
CA GLY A 145 13.11 -3.42 -20.41
C GLY A 145 13.53 -1.96 -20.57
N VAL A 146 13.80 -1.30 -19.46
CA VAL A 146 14.63 -0.12 -19.45
C VAL A 146 16.04 -0.69 -19.67
N ALA A 147 16.34 -0.98 -20.95
CA ALA A 147 17.72 -1.07 -21.35
C ALA A 147 18.32 0.28 -20.91
N GLU A 148 19.34 0.24 -20.06
CA GLU A 148 20.16 1.41 -19.84
C GLU A 148 20.46 1.96 -21.22
N LEU A 149 20.17 3.24 -21.41
CA LEU A 149 20.46 3.91 -22.67
C LEU A 149 21.98 4.01 -22.79
N TYR A 150 22.58 2.95 -23.34
CA TYR A 150 23.99 2.97 -23.75
C TYR A 150 24.03 3.63 -25.12
N GLY A 151 24.68 4.78 -25.21
CA GLY A 151 24.92 5.45 -26.47
C GLY A 151 25.23 6.94 -26.27
N ASP A 152 25.96 7.48 -27.21
CA ASP A 152 26.20 8.93 -27.26
C ASP A 152 24.87 9.66 -27.55
N VAL A 153 24.49 10.53 -26.65
CA VAL A 153 23.40 11.47 -26.90
C VAL A 153 23.94 12.65 -27.70
N PRO A 154 23.51 12.85 -28.96
CA PRO A 154 23.97 14.00 -29.75
C PRO A 154 23.73 15.31 -28.99
N ASN A 155 24.77 16.15 -28.92
CA ASN A 155 24.73 17.43 -28.20
C ASN A 155 24.52 17.33 -26.66
N TYR A 156 24.81 16.18 -26.05
CA TYR A 156 24.68 16.00 -24.57
C TYR A 156 25.34 17.15 -23.80
N GLN A 157 26.58 17.47 -24.11
CA GLN A 157 27.32 18.53 -23.42
C GLN A 157 26.62 19.89 -23.52
N CYS A 158 26.13 20.24 -24.70
CA CYS A 158 25.42 21.51 -24.89
C CYS A 158 24.12 21.59 -24.10
N ILE A 159 23.38 20.45 -24.01
CA ILE A 159 22.15 20.36 -23.21
C ILE A 159 22.48 20.44 -21.70
N TYR A 160 23.49 19.71 -21.27
CA TYR A 160 23.98 19.73 -19.90
C TYR A 160 24.40 21.13 -19.46
N ASP A 161 25.25 21.80 -20.22
CA ASP A 161 25.76 23.15 -19.91
C ASP A 161 24.62 24.18 -19.81
N ARG A 162 23.62 24.08 -20.68
CA ARG A 162 22.44 24.94 -20.59
C ARG A 162 21.60 24.66 -19.36
N LEU A 163 21.34 23.41 -19.03
CA LEU A 163 20.58 23.03 -17.84
C LEU A 163 21.33 23.40 -16.54
N ALA A 164 22.66 23.20 -16.53
CA ALA A 164 23.47 23.58 -15.40
C ALA A 164 23.49 25.10 -15.16
N ALA A 165 23.47 25.90 -16.26
CA ALA A 165 23.41 27.36 -16.17
C ALA A 165 22.08 27.88 -15.60
N PHE A 166 20.97 27.13 -15.73
CA PHE A 166 19.67 27.46 -15.14
C PHE A 166 19.48 26.94 -13.71
N SER A 167 20.37 26.07 -13.26
CA SER A 167 20.26 25.49 -11.92
C SER A 167 20.66 26.52 -10.86
N PRO A 168 19.81 26.76 -9.85
CA PRO A 168 20.18 27.62 -8.71
C PRO A 168 21.20 26.96 -7.76
N VAL A 169 21.53 25.68 -7.99
CA VAL A 169 22.46 24.90 -7.19
C VAL A 169 23.59 24.42 -8.09
N PRO A 170 24.86 24.42 -7.63
CA PRO A 170 25.97 23.85 -8.39
C PRO A 170 25.70 22.41 -8.79
N VAL A 171 25.85 22.09 -10.08
CA VAL A 171 25.67 20.74 -10.61
C VAL A 171 27.05 20.14 -10.89
N SER A 172 27.37 19.02 -10.26
CA SER A 172 28.58 18.24 -10.53
C SER A 172 28.21 16.84 -11.01
N ILE A 173 29.01 16.27 -11.91
CA ILE A 173 28.90 14.89 -12.32
C ILE A 173 29.93 14.12 -11.50
N GLU A 174 29.43 13.28 -10.59
CA GLU A 174 30.28 12.39 -9.81
C GLU A 174 29.91 10.93 -10.12
N PRO A 175 30.88 10.03 -10.23
CA PRO A 175 30.58 8.61 -10.37
C PRO A 175 29.86 8.14 -9.10
N ILE A 176 28.70 7.53 -9.29
CA ILE A 176 27.97 6.89 -8.19
C ILE A 176 28.74 5.63 -7.81
N ALA A 177 29.25 5.59 -6.57
CA ALA A 177 29.96 4.44 -6.02
C ALA A 177 29.03 3.27 -5.68
#